data_dfb2a411abef65e2904c688947ad4246
#
_entry.id   dfb2a411abef65e2904c688947ad4246
#
_cell.length_a   1.000
_cell.length_b   1.000
_cell.length_c   1.000
_cell.angle_alpha   90.00
_cell.angle_beta   90.00
_cell.angle_gamma   90.00
#
_symmetry.space_group_name_H-M   'P 1'
#
loop_
_entity.id
_entity.type
_entity.pdbx_description
1 polymer ?
#
loop_
_entity_poly.entity_id
_entity_poly.type
_entity_poly.pdbx_seq_one_letter_code
_entity_poly.pdbx_strand_id
1 'polypeptide(L)' 'MTFIIEATRDDHRTADIRSSVIDAVILARKLAADGFAVSISTPAGRQYGADQFKLLLTRESLSSQGAGEAE' A
#
# COMPACT_ATOMS: atom_id res chain seq x y z
N MET A 1 -10.12 -3.82 -7.20
CA MET A 1 -9.66 -3.42 -5.86
C MET A 1 -8.86 -2.15 -5.94
N THR A 2 -8.95 -1.36 -4.92
CA THR A 2 -8.33 -0.05 -4.95
C THR A 2 -7.52 0.17 -3.69
N PHE A 3 -6.26 0.52 -3.86
CA PHE A 3 -5.37 0.86 -2.75
C PHE A 3 -5.07 2.34 -2.84
N ILE A 4 -5.20 3.03 -1.73
CA ILE A 4 -4.94 4.46 -1.68
C ILE A 4 -3.65 4.69 -0.90
N ILE A 5 -2.69 5.32 -1.57
CA ILE A 5 -1.39 5.60 -0.98
C ILE A 5 -1.36 7.07 -0.61
N GLU A 6 -1.35 7.36 0.68
CA GLU A 6 -1.27 8.73 1.18
C GLU A 6 0.13 9.01 1.66
N ALA A 7 0.66 10.14 1.24
CA ALA A 7 2.00 10.55 1.63
C ALA A 7 1.96 12.00 2.09
N THR A 8 2.64 12.27 3.19
CA THR A 8 2.68 13.60 3.78
C THR A 8 4.13 13.97 4.06
N ARG A 9 4.49 15.19 3.70
CA ARG A 9 5.81 15.72 3.97
C ARG A 9 5.70 17.22 4.18
N ASP A 10 6.10 17.68 5.35
CA ASP A 10 5.94 19.07 5.73
C ASP A 10 4.48 19.47 5.55
N ASP A 11 4.21 20.40 4.66
CA ASP A 11 2.83 20.84 4.40
C ASP A 11 2.25 20.19 3.16
N HIS A 12 2.99 19.29 2.53
CA HIS A 12 2.53 18.66 1.31
C HIS A 12 1.85 17.33 1.62
N ARG A 13 0.76 17.11 0.96
CA ARG A 13 0.00 15.89 1.12
C ARG A 13 -0.42 15.40 -0.25
N THR A 14 -0.15 14.13 -0.52
CA THR A 14 -0.53 13.53 -1.79
C THR A 14 -1.31 12.25 -1.54
N ALA A 15 -2.15 11.92 -2.49
CA ALA A 15 -2.90 10.68 -2.46
C ALA A 15 -2.90 10.09 -3.85
N ASP A 16 -2.50 8.85 -3.96
CA ASP A 16 -2.46 8.14 -5.23
C ASP A 16 -3.25 6.85 -5.12
N ILE A 17 -3.77 6.41 -6.24
CA ILE A 17 -4.59 5.21 -6.29
C ILE A 17 -3.91 4.19 -7.17
N ARG A 18 -3.86 2.95 -6.68
CA ARG A 18 -3.34 1.82 -7.44
C ARG A 18 -4.29 0.64 -7.29
N SER A 19 -4.37 -0.17 -8.31
CA SER A 19 -5.27 -1.32 -8.29
C SER A 19 -4.57 -2.60 -7.87
N SER A 20 -3.25 -2.55 -7.68
CA SER A 20 -2.46 -3.71 -7.31
C SER A 20 -1.69 -3.42 -6.03
N VAL A 21 -1.64 -4.41 -5.13
CA VAL A 21 -0.89 -4.25 -3.89
C VAL A 21 0.60 -4.05 -4.17
N ILE A 22 1.11 -4.74 -5.18
CA ILE A 22 2.54 -4.62 -5.53
C ILE A 22 2.83 -3.20 -5.99
N ASP A 23 2.01 -2.68 -6.88
CA ASP A 23 2.18 -1.32 -7.37
C ASP A 23 2.06 -0.30 -6.24
N ALA A 24 1.12 -0.53 -5.34
CA ALA A 24 0.92 0.35 -4.20
C ALA A 24 2.16 0.39 -3.32
N VAL A 25 2.73 -0.78 -3.04
CA VAL A 25 3.91 -0.86 -2.18
C VAL A 25 5.12 -0.23 -2.86
N ILE A 26 5.27 -0.46 -4.16
CA ILE A 26 6.39 0.14 -4.90
C ILE A 26 6.32 1.67 -4.82
N LEU A 27 5.15 2.22 -5.08
CA LEU A 27 4.98 3.66 -5.00
C LEU A 27 5.21 4.17 -3.57
N ALA A 28 4.67 3.45 -2.59
CA ALA A 28 4.82 3.86 -1.20
C ALA A 28 6.27 3.86 -0.76
N ARG A 29 7.03 2.86 -1.17
CA ARG A 29 8.44 2.80 -0.83
C ARG A 29 9.22 3.95 -1.47
N LYS A 30 8.85 4.28 -2.68
CA LYS A 30 9.47 5.38 -3.39
C LYS A 30 9.23 6.69 -2.66
N LEU A 31 8.00 6.93 -2.24
CA LEU A 31 7.65 8.13 -1.51
C LEU A 31 8.32 8.17 -0.14
N ALA A 32 8.40 7.03 0.53
CA ALA A 32 9.06 6.96 1.82
C ALA A 32 10.55 7.28 1.68
N ALA A 33 11.16 6.83 0.59
CA ALA A 33 12.56 7.14 0.34
C ALA A 33 12.78 8.63 0.09
N ASP A 34 11.75 9.32 -0.38
CA ASP A 34 11.81 10.77 -0.58
C ASP A 34 11.54 11.55 0.70
N GLY A 35 11.31 10.87 1.80
CA GLY A 35 11.10 11.54 3.07
C GLY A 35 9.65 11.75 3.44
N PHE A 36 8.73 11.14 2.72
CA PHE A 36 7.31 11.25 3.04
C PHE A 36 6.91 10.26 4.12
N ALA A 37 5.95 10.67 4.94
CA ALA A 37 5.27 9.75 5.84
C ALA A 37 4.15 9.12 5.03
N VAL A 38 4.24 7.82 4.80
CA VAL A 38 3.37 7.14 3.84
C VAL A 38 2.46 6.15 4.56
N SER A 39 1.22 6.08 4.10
CA SER A 39 0.31 5.03 4.55
C SER A 39 -0.47 4.52 3.34
N ILE A 40 -0.84 3.24 3.40
CA ILE A 40 -1.63 2.61 2.36
C ILE A 40 -2.94 2.16 2.96
N SER A 41 -4.04 2.57 2.34
CA SER A 41 -5.37 2.12 2.74
C SER A 41 -5.84 1.05 1.78
N THR A 42 -6.35 -0.05 2.32
CA THR A 42 -6.84 -1.15 1.50
C THR A 42 -8.33 -1.02 1.27
N PRO A 43 -8.87 -1.74 0.29
CA PRO A 43 -10.32 -1.74 0.07
C PRO A 43 -11.11 -2.23 1.27
N ALA A 44 -10.47 -3.03 2.13
CA ALA A 44 -11.11 -3.55 3.32
C ALA A 44 -11.13 -2.55 4.48
N GLY A 45 -10.56 -1.35 4.27
CA GLY A 45 -10.58 -0.33 5.30
C GLY A 45 -9.39 -0.39 6.25
N ARG A 46 -8.39 -1.18 5.94
CA ARG A 46 -7.19 -1.28 6.77
C ARG A 46 -6.14 -0.29 6.29
N GLN A 47 -5.33 0.16 7.24
CA GLN A 47 -4.23 1.05 6.92
C GLN A 47 -2.91 0.45 7.34
N TYR A 48 -1.91 0.62 6.50
CA TYR A 48 -0.57 0.11 6.75
C TYR A 48 0.44 1.24 6.62
N GLY A 49 1.32 1.35 7.61
CA GLY A 49 2.40 2.33 7.56
C GLY A 49 3.62 1.79 6.85
N ALA A 50 4.64 2.64 6.75
CA ALA A 50 5.86 2.27 6.03
C ALA A 50 6.55 1.05 6.62
N ASP A 51 6.49 0.89 7.92
CA ASP A 51 7.12 -0.26 8.59
C ASP A 51 6.27 -1.52 8.48
N GLN A 52 5.10 -1.43 7.88
CA GLN A 52 4.19 -2.56 7.75
C GLN A 52 3.99 -2.99 6.30
N PHE A 53 4.77 -2.46 5.38
CA PHE A 53 4.63 -2.80 3.97
C PHE A 53 4.84 -4.29 3.72
N LYS A 54 5.75 -4.89 4.45
CA LYS A 54 6.01 -6.31 4.33
C LYS A 54 4.78 -7.10 4.71
N LEU A 55 4.14 -6.70 5.79
CA LEU A 55 2.93 -7.34 6.24
C LEU A 55 1.81 -7.15 5.23
N LEU A 56 1.71 -5.97 4.67
CA LEU A 56 0.72 -5.69 3.64
C LEU A 56 0.91 -6.60 2.44
N LEU A 57 2.13 -6.70 1.96
CA LEU A 57 2.44 -7.57 0.82
C LEU A 57 2.05 -9.00 1.10
N THR A 58 2.41 -9.49 2.27
CA THR A 58 2.14 -10.87 2.63
C THR A 58 0.65 -11.13 2.74
N ARG A 59 -0.07 -10.28 3.45
CA ARG A 59 -1.48 -10.52 3.72
C ARG A 59 -2.35 -10.30 2.48
N GLU A 60 -2.14 -9.20 1.79
CA GLU A 60 -2.98 -8.87 0.64
C GLU A 60 -2.64 -9.75 -0.55
N SER A 61 -1.38 -10.04 -0.73
CA SER A 61 -0.95 -10.92 -1.82
C SER A 61 -1.45 -12.33 -1.60
N LEU A 62 -1.31 -12.84 -0.39
CA LEU A 62 -1.79 -14.19 -0.09
C LEU A 62 -3.28 -14.28 -0.24
N SER A 63 -3.97 -13.24 0.18
CA SER A 63 -5.42 -13.18 0.05
C SER A 63 -5.84 -13.29 -1.41
N SER A 64 -5.18 -12.54 -2.25
CA SER A 64 -5.48 -12.56 -3.69
C SER A 64 -5.11 -13.88 -4.31
N GLN A 65 -3.92 -14.36 -4.00
CA GLN A 65 -3.45 -15.62 -4.55
C GLN A 65 -4.23 -16.79 -4.02
N GLY A 66 -4.59 -16.72 -2.75
CA GLY A 66 -5.36 -17.78 -2.17
C GLY A 66 -6.64 -18.03 -2.93
N ALA A 67 -7.27 -16.98 -3.37
CA ALA A 67 -8.49 -17.09 -4.15
C ALA A 67 -8.22 -17.72 -5.50
N GLY A 68 -7.09 -17.37 -6.11
CA GLY A 68 -6.78 -17.88 -7.43
C GLY A 68 -6.08 -19.23 -7.40
N GLU A 69 -5.40 -19.49 -6.32
CA GLU A 69 -4.57 -20.67 -6.23
C GLU A 69 -5.24 -21.82 -5.55
N ALA A 70 -6.38 -21.58 -5.03
CA ALA A 70 -7.07 -22.63 -4.31
C ALA A 70 -7.29 -23.86 -5.15
N GLU A 71 -7.07 -23.74 -6.41
CA GLU A 71 -7.26 -24.85 -7.30
C GLU A 71 -6.37 -26.01 -7.01
#